data_527d83cc54eb45af962b14fc80526182
#
_entry.id   527d83cc54eb45af962b14fc80526182
#
_cell.length_a   1.000
_cell.length_b   1.000
_cell.length_c   1.000
_cell.angle_alpha   90.00
_cell.angle_beta   90.00
_cell.angle_gamma   90.00
#
_symmetry.space_group_name_H-M   'P 1'
#
loop_
_entity.id
_entity.type
_entity.pdbx_description
1 polymer ?
#
loop_
_entity_poly.entity_id
_entity_poly.type
_entity_poly.pdbx_seq_one_letter_code
_entity_poly.pdbx_strand_id
1 'polypeptide(L)'
;MIILYKIFINTIGIVLFAYLAQALYNFQREKKAYAKFIIIASLGANVLFYMDKYIGMEMRSFMLLPFMTLMSFYILKLNILQSIITTITNAIALVIGDISAVFILVKIYGYTHEMIKSGINLSLIADLIIYGSVIIIILIIRFIKQTQEMADIYKRRSSIRTSVYMLATFIVVTVNYAMYIKFIGVVGQSMILINVAIMWLYLILSLYINFTNSALALKEQQYDQQQDYIRTIDSLINDFRRLKHSYANTIYSFYGYIQENDLEGLKSYYTEVADEAKRMDSSLLLALQRIKVYAVFGLLWNKINEAEGRG
;
A
#
# COMPACT_ATOMS: atom_id res chain seq x y z
N MET A 1 -6.27 -41.32 6.63
CA MET A 1 -5.05 -40.75 6.00
C MET A 1 -5.37 -39.57 5.08
N ILE A 2 -6.28 -39.69 4.14
CA ILE A 2 -6.66 -38.62 3.18
C ILE A 2 -7.17 -37.34 3.88
N ILE A 3 -7.95 -37.46 4.94
CA ILE A 3 -8.50 -36.31 5.68
C ILE A 3 -7.38 -35.51 6.36
N LEU A 4 -6.46 -36.18 7.05
CA LEU A 4 -5.33 -35.53 7.71
C LEU A 4 -4.42 -34.84 6.69
N TYR A 5 -4.20 -35.45 5.54
CA TYR A 5 -3.47 -34.86 4.42
C TYR A 5 -4.12 -33.55 3.97
N LYS A 6 -5.43 -33.54 3.70
CA LYS A 6 -6.14 -32.33 3.25
C LYS A 6 -6.14 -31.21 4.28
N ILE A 7 -6.27 -31.53 5.57
CA ILE A 7 -6.14 -30.55 6.67
C ILE A 7 -4.73 -29.93 6.65
N PHE A 8 -3.70 -30.75 6.49
CA PHE A 8 -2.32 -30.30 6.45
C PHE A 8 -2.07 -29.37 5.25
N ILE A 9 -2.50 -29.76 4.06
CA ILE A 9 -2.35 -28.98 2.83
C ILE A 9 -3.10 -27.66 2.91
N ASN A 10 -4.34 -27.63 3.40
CA ASN A 10 -5.08 -26.40 3.59
C ASN A 10 -4.37 -25.45 4.58
N THR A 11 -3.76 -25.99 5.63
CA THR A 11 -3.00 -25.20 6.60
C THR A 11 -1.77 -24.56 5.95
N ILE A 12 -1.05 -25.28 5.07
CA ILE A 12 0.06 -24.72 4.30
C ILE A 12 -0.42 -23.54 3.44
N GLY A 13 -1.54 -23.69 2.74
CA GLY A 13 -2.13 -22.61 1.94
C GLY A 13 -2.39 -21.33 2.75
N ILE A 14 -2.87 -21.47 3.99
CA ILE A 14 -3.12 -20.34 4.88
C ILE A 14 -1.82 -19.71 5.40
N VAL A 15 -0.81 -20.50 5.68
CA VAL A 15 0.53 -20.00 6.01
C VAL A 15 1.08 -19.17 4.84
N LEU A 16 0.99 -19.69 3.62
CA LEU A 16 1.43 -18.97 2.42
C LEU A 16 0.62 -17.69 2.18
N PHE A 17 -0.67 -17.69 2.45
CA PHE A 17 -1.49 -16.48 2.41
C PHE A 17 -0.96 -15.40 3.37
N ALA A 18 -0.60 -15.77 4.60
CA ALA A 18 -0.04 -14.82 5.57
C ALA A 18 1.31 -14.27 5.10
N TYR A 19 2.17 -15.09 4.50
CA TYR A 19 3.43 -14.65 3.90
C TYR A 19 3.21 -13.75 2.66
N LEU A 20 2.20 -14.04 1.85
CA LEU A 20 1.82 -13.18 0.72
C LEU A 20 1.37 -11.81 1.21
N ALA A 21 0.52 -11.76 2.23
CA ALA A 21 0.09 -10.51 2.86
C ALA A 21 1.29 -9.70 3.38
N GLN A 22 2.25 -10.36 4.03
CA GLN A 22 3.48 -9.73 4.50
C GLN A 22 4.33 -9.22 3.32
N ALA A 23 4.47 -9.99 2.26
CA ALA A 23 5.21 -9.58 1.06
C ALA A 23 4.58 -8.36 0.40
N LEU A 24 3.24 -8.29 0.33
CA LEU A 24 2.51 -7.17 -0.27
C LEU A 24 2.67 -5.87 0.52
N TYR A 25 2.60 -5.90 1.86
CA TYR A 25 2.46 -4.67 2.66
C TYR A 25 3.61 -4.41 3.64
N ASN A 26 4.63 -5.30 3.68
CA ASN A 26 5.80 -5.18 4.56
C ASN A 26 5.43 -4.86 6.02
N PHE A 27 4.28 -5.38 6.50
CA PHE A 27 3.86 -5.17 7.87
C PHE A 27 4.51 -6.20 8.79
N GLN A 28 4.95 -5.74 9.95
CA GLN A 28 5.41 -6.61 11.02
C GLN A 28 4.31 -6.70 12.08
N ARG A 29 3.91 -7.91 12.41
CA ARG A 29 2.99 -8.19 13.51
C ARG A 29 3.66 -9.11 14.51
N GLU A 30 3.16 -9.10 15.73
CA GLU A 30 3.58 -10.05 16.75
C GLU A 30 3.35 -11.49 16.26
N LYS A 31 4.27 -12.40 16.57
CA LYS A 31 4.16 -13.83 16.24
C LYS A 31 2.81 -14.43 16.68
N LYS A 32 2.26 -13.94 17.81
CA LYS A 32 0.95 -14.35 18.33
C LYS A 32 -0.20 -14.04 17.37
N ALA A 33 -0.18 -12.91 16.66
CA ALA A 33 -1.20 -12.55 15.68
C ALA A 33 -1.18 -13.48 14.45
N TYR A 34 0.01 -13.83 13.96
CA TYR A 34 0.16 -14.81 12.89
C TYR A 34 -0.32 -16.20 13.31
N ALA A 35 0.08 -16.67 14.50
CA ALA A 35 -0.37 -17.95 15.03
C ALA A 35 -1.89 -18.00 15.18
N LYS A 36 -2.51 -16.94 15.73
CA LYS A 36 -3.96 -16.81 15.84
C LYS A 36 -4.64 -16.83 14.46
N PHE A 37 -4.09 -16.12 13.49
CA PHE A 37 -4.61 -16.11 12.11
C PHE A 37 -4.56 -17.52 11.51
N ILE A 38 -3.41 -18.20 11.57
CA ILE A 38 -3.22 -19.54 11.00
C ILE A 38 -4.20 -20.51 11.63
N ILE A 39 -4.34 -20.52 12.96
CA ILE A 39 -5.25 -21.45 13.67
C ILE A 39 -6.70 -21.20 13.27
N ILE A 40 -7.19 -19.97 13.40
CA ILE A 40 -8.61 -19.65 13.17
C ILE A 40 -8.96 -19.80 11.68
N ALA A 41 -8.11 -19.29 10.78
CA ALA A 41 -8.35 -19.39 9.34
C ALA A 41 -8.27 -20.85 8.87
N SER A 42 -7.36 -21.68 9.42
CA SER A 42 -7.29 -23.11 9.09
C SER A 42 -8.53 -23.86 9.57
N LEU A 43 -9.00 -23.59 10.79
CA LEU A 43 -10.22 -24.20 11.28
C LEU A 43 -11.42 -23.84 10.37
N GLY A 44 -11.63 -22.57 10.08
CA GLY A 44 -12.73 -22.12 9.23
C GLY A 44 -12.64 -22.66 7.81
N ALA A 45 -11.45 -22.63 7.17
CA ALA A 45 -11.27 -23.18 5.84
C ALA A 45 -11.52 -24.70 5.78
N ASN A 46 -11.10 -25.45 6.81
CA ASN A 46 -11.38 -26.86 6.88
C ASN A 46 -12.88 -27.15 7.14
N VAL A 47 -13.56 -26.36 7.94
CA VAL A 47 -15.03 -26.45 8.10
C VAL A 47 -15.72 -26.26 6.73
N LEU A 48 -15.37 -25.20 6.00
CA LEU A 48 -15.90 -24.94 4.66
C LEU A 48 -15.58 -26.08 3.69
N PHE A 49 -14.39 -26.69 3.81
CA PHE A 49 -14.02 -27.85 3.00
C PHE A 49 -14.92 -29.08 3.29
N TYR A 50 -15.27 -29.35 4.55
CA TYR A 50 -16.17 -30.44 4.89
C TYR A 50 -17.62 -30.17 4.52
N MET A 51 -18.02 -28.88 4.48
CA MET A 51 -19.34 -28.49 3.99
C MET A 51 -19.52 -28.65 2.47
N ASP A 52 -18.44 -28.89 1.73
CA ASP A 52 -18.45 -29.08 0.27
C ASP A 52 -19.48 -30.13 -0.20
N LYS A 53 -19.64 -31.20 0.57
CA LYS A 53 -20.62 -32.25 0.30
C LYS A 53 -22.07 -31.75 0.33
N TYR A 54 -22.35 -30.67 1.05
CA TYR A 54 -23.70 -30.10 1.24
C TYR A 54 -23.94 -28.87 0.37
N ILE A 55 -22.92 -28.08 0.12
CA ILE A 55 -23.03 -26.76 -0.50
C ILE A 55 -22.53 -26.78 -1.97
N GLY A 56 -21.70 -27.77 -2.33
CA GLY A 56 -21.05 -27.86 -3.64
C GLY A 56 -19.75 -27.07 -3.74
N MET A 57 -18.84 -27.54 -4.60
CA MET A 57 -17.49 -26.98 -4.73
C MET A 57 -17.48 -25.50 -5.14
N GLU A 58 -18.42 -25.11 -5.98
CA GLU A 58 -18.50 -23.71 -6.48
C GLU A 58 -18.85 -22.75 -5.35
N MET A 59 -19.87 -23.07 -4.55
CA MET A 59 -20.30 -22.24 -3.41
C MET A 59 -19.22 -22.15 -2.33
N ARG A 60 -18.44 -23.21 -2.10
CA ARG A 60 -17.30 -23.20 -1.19
C ARG A 60 -16.28 -22.14 -1.59
N SER A 61 -15.92 -22.10 -2.87
CA SER A 61 -14.93 -21.12 -3.38
C SER A 61 -15.44 -19.69 -3.20
N PHE A 62 -16.72 -19.45 -3.45
CA PHE A 62 -17.34 -18.14 -3.20
C PHE A 62 -17.36 -17.77 -1.73
N MET A 63 -17.56 -18.71 -0.81
CA MET A 63 -17.55 -18.45 0.64
C MET A 63 -16.13 -18.23 1.19
N LEU A 64 -15.13 -18.92 0.63
CA LEU A 64 -13.74 -18.81 1.10
C LEU A 64 -13.16 -17.41 0.86
N LEU A 65 -13.49 -16.74 -0.23
CA LEU A 65 -12.98 -15.41 -0.55
C LEU A 65 -13.39 -14.36 0.52
N PRO A 66 -14.68 -14.13 0.81
CA PRO A 66 -15.06 -13.19 1.85
C PRO A 66 -14.59 -13.62 3.24
N PHE A 67 -14.56 -14.93 3.53
CA PHE A 67 -14.03 -15.43 4.79
C PHE A 67 -12.56 -15.05 4.99
N MET A 68 -11.69 -15.30 4.01
CA MET A 68 -10.26 -14.94 4.09
C MET A 68 -10.06 -13.42 4.14
N THR A 69 -10.88 -12.66 3.43
CA THR A 69 -10.88 -11.19 3.49
C THR A 69 -11.22 -10.69 4.89
N LEU A 70 -12.25 -11.23 5.51
CA LEU A 70 -12.64 -10.86 6.89
C LEU A 70 -11.57 -11.29 7.91
N MET A 71 -11.02 -12.50 7.78
CA MET A 71 -9.97 -12.97 8.69
C MET A 71 -8.71 -12.11 8.61
N SER A 72 -8.29 -11.70 7.42
CA SER A 72 -7.14 -10.81 7.23
C SER A 72 -7.42 -9.39 7.77
N PHE A 73 -8.62 -8.87 7.61
CA PHE A 73 -9.04 -7.60 8.17
C PHE A 73 -9.03 -7.62 9.71
N TYR A 74 -9.70 -8.59 10.35
CA TYR A 74 -9.85 -8.62 11.80
C TYR A 74 -8.59 -9.07 12.54
N ILE A 75 -7.89 -10.10 12.07
CA ILE A 75 -6.78 -10.71 12.80
C ILE A 75 -5.44 -10.10 12.40
N LEU A 76 -5.17 -9.97 11.10
CA LEU A 76 -3.95 -9.32 10.60
C LEU A 76 -4.05 -7.79 10.65
N LYS A 77 -5.24 -7.25 10.94
CA LYS A 77 -5.51 -5.79 11.01
C LYS A 77 -5.06 -5.06 9.75
N LEU A 78 -5.23 -5.67 8.60
CA LEU A 78 -5.11 -5.01 7.30
C LEU A 78 -6.33 -4.09 7.11
N ASN A 79 -6.19 -3.02 6.33
CA ASN A 79 -7.38 -2.30 5.94
C ASN A 79 -8.22 -3.13 4.94
N ILE A 80 -9.48 -2.78 4.74
CA ILE A 80 -10.40 -3.57 3.91
C ILE A 80 -9.90 -3.74 2.48
N LEU A 81 -9.32 -2.69 1.88
CA LEU A 81 -8.76 -2.74 0.53
C LEU A 81 -7.52 -3.66 0.45
N GLN A 82 -6.64 -3.59 1.45
CA GLN A 82 -5.48 -4.48 1.56
C GLN A 82 -5.91 -5.93 1.69
N SER A 83 -6.93 -6.20 2.50
CA SER A 83 -7.49 -7.54 2.68
C SER A 83 -8.07 -8.09 1.38
N ILE A 84 -8.83 -7.28 0.64
CA ILE A 84 -9.38 -7.64 -0.67
C ILE A 84 -8.26 -7.93 -1.67
N ILE A 85 -7.27 -7.05 -1.81
CA ILE A 85 -6.14 -7.22 -2.73
C ILE A 85 -5.38 -8.50 -2.42
N THR A 86 -5.07 -8.76 -1.14
CA THR A 86 -4.36 -9.99 -0.74
C THR A 86 -5.15 -11.23 -1.11
N THR A 87 -6.44 -11.25 -0.81
CA THR A 87 -7.31 -12.40 -1.09
C THR A 87 -7.43 -12.65 -2.58
N ILE A 88 -7.63 -11.61 -3.39
CA ILE A 88 -7.70 -11.71 -4.84
C ILE A 88 -6.36 -12.17 -5.43
N THR A 89 -5.23 -11.61 -5.00
CA THR A 89 -3.90 -12.01 -5.46
C THR A 89 -3.63 -13.48 -5.16
N ASN A 90 -3.99 -13.95 -3.95
CA ASN A 90 -3.87 -15.36 -3.59
C ASN A 90 -4.76 -16.25 -4.45
N ALA A 91 -6.01 -15.85 -4.70
CA ALA A 91 -6.94 -16.60 -5.54
C ALA A 91 -6.42 -16.74 -6.98
N ILE A 92 -5.89 -15.65 -7.56
CA ILE A 92 -5.25 -15.66 -8.89
C ILE A 92 -4.07 -16.65 -8.89
N ALA A 93 -3.21 -16.60 -7.86
CA ALA A 93 -2.06 -17.49 -7.74
C ALA A 93 -2.48 -18.95 -7.72
N LEU A 94 -3.51 -19.28 -6.95
CA LEU A 94 -4.02 -20.65 -6.86
C LEU A 94 -4.64 -21.13 -8.19
N VAL A 95 -5.40 -20.28 -8.88
CA VAL A 95 -5.99 -20.60 -10.19
C VAL A 95 -4.91 -20.86 -11.23
N ILE A 96 -3.89 -20.01 -11.31
CA ILE A 96 -2.76 -20.22 -12.24
C ILE A 96 -1.99 -21.50 -11.89
N GLY A 97 -1.79 -21.75 -10.58
CA GLY A 97 -1.16 -22.98 -10.10
C GLY A 97 -1.95 -24.22 -10.48
N ASP A 98 -3.28 -24.20 -10.35
CA ASP A 98 -4.16 -25.31 -10.72
C ASP A 98 -4.10 -25.61 -12.22
N ILE A 99 -4.19 -24.57 -13.06
CA ILE A 99 -4.03 -24.74 -14.52
C ILE A 99 -2.66 -25.33 -14.85
N SER A 100 -1.60 -24.84 -14.20
CA SER A 100 -0.23 -25.34 -14.40
C SER A 100 -0.09 -26.79 -13.96
N ALA A 101 -0.69 -27.18 -12.83
CA ALA A 101 -0.70 -28.56 -12.34
C ALA A 101 -1.45 -29.48 -13.29
N VAL A 102 -2.64 -29.09 -13.73
CA VAL A 102 -3.43 -29.87 -14.72
C VAL A 102 -2.66 -29.98 -16.02
N PHE A 103 -2.04 -28.93 -16.53
CA PHE A 103 -1.24 -28.99 -17.76
C PHE A 103 -0.09 -30.00 -17.63
N ILE A 104 0.69 -29.89 -16.54
CA ILE A 104 1.84 -30.78 -16.32
C ILE A 104 1.37 -32.22 -16.16
N LEU A 105 0.43 -32.52 -15.28
CA LEU A 105 0.06 -33.88 -14.93
C LEU A 105 -0.79 -34.54 -16.00
N VAL A 106 -1.74 -33.84 -16.61
CA VAL A 106 -2.66 -34.43 -17.60
C VAL A 106 -2.05 -34.41 -18.98
N LYS A 107 -1.48 -33.27 -19.43
CA LYS A 107 -1.04 -33.14 -20.83
C LYS A 107 0.40 -33.62 -21.08
N ILE A 108 1.31 -33.45 -20.11
CA ILE A 108 2.69 -33.91 -20.27
C ILE A 108 2.85 -35.36 -19.83
N TYR A 109 2.30 -35.72 -18.65
CA TYR A 109 2.45 -37.09 -18.11
C TYR A 109 1.31 -38.02 -18.45
N GLY A 110 0.19 -37.54 -19.04
CA GLY A 110 -0.92 -38.36 -19.49
C GLY A 110 -1.82 -38.91 -18.38
N TYR A 111 -1.75 -38.40 -17.17
CA TYR A 111 -2.63 -38.82 -16.08
C TYR A 111 -4.06 -38.33 -16.30
N THR A 112 -5.05 -39.11 -15.87
CA THR A 112 -6.45 -38.66 -15.88
C THR A 112 -6.78 -37.88 -14.61
N HIS A 113 -7.79 -37.02 -14.67
CA HIS A 113 -8.29 -36.30 -13.49
C HIS A 113 -8.69 -37.22 -12.33
N GLU A 114 -9.25 -38.39 -12.66
CA GLU A 114 -9.62 -39.40 -11.65
C GLU A 114 -8.39 -39.98 -10.96
N MET A 115 -7.32 -40.26 -11.69
CA MET A 115 -6.05 -40.76 -11.14
C MET A 115 -5.44 -39.72 -10.19
N ILE A 116 -5.50 -38.43 -10.54
CA ILE A 116 -4.98 -37.34 -9.70
C ILE A 116 -5.80 -37.20 -8.41
N LYS A 117 -7.13 -37.32 -8.49
CA LYS A 117 -8.01 -37.21 -7.31
C LYS A 117 -7.96 -38.42 -6.39
N SER A 118 -7.81 -39.63 -6.93
CA SER A 118 -7.78 -40.88 -6.15
C SER A 118 -6.39 -41.22 -5.61
N GLY A 119 -5.31 -40.82 -6.31
CA GLY A 119 -3.94 -41.10 -5.93
C GLY A 119 -3.35 -40.05 -4.99
N ILE A 120 -3.04 -40.41 -3.72
CA ILE A 120 -2.44 -39.47 -2.75
C ILE A 120 -1.16 -38.84 -3.26
N ASN A 121 -0.28 -39.61 -3.90
CA ASN A 121 0.99 -39.14 -4.43
C ASN A 121 0.81 -38.09 -5.56
N LEU A 122 -0.14 -38.37 -6.50
CA LEU A 122 -0.43 -37.46 -7.60
C LEU A 122 -1.12 -36.19 -7.13
N SER A 123 -2.02 -36.31 -6.18
CA SER A 123 -2.65 -35.14 -5.54
C SER A 123 -1.61 -34.29 -4.80
N LEU A 124 -0.62 -34.90 -4.12
CA LEU A 124 0.47 -34.20 -3.47
C LEU A 124 1.34 -33.43 -4.48
N ILE A 125 1.66 -34.03 -5.62
CA ILE A 125 2.42 -33.35 -6.69
C ILE A 125 1.59 -32.16 -7.23
N ALA A 126 0.30 -32.34 -7.45
CA ALA A 126 -0.58 -31.25 -7.88
C ALA A 126 -0.58 -30.10 -6.88
N ASP A 127 -0.77 -30.39 -5.59
CA ASP A 127 -0.76 -29.38 -4.53
C ASP A 127 0.60 -28.68 -4.40
N LEU A 128 1.72 -29.39 -4.60
CA LEU A 128 3.06 -28.78 -4.63
C LEU A 128 3.21 -27.78 -5.79
N ILE A 129 2.67 -28.07 -6.96
CA ILE A 129 2.69 -27.15 -8.09
C ILE A 129 1.81 -25.94 -7.80
N ILE A 130 0.61 -26.14 -7.25
CA ILE A 130 -0.33 -25.08 -6.90
C ILE A 130 0.28 -24.13 -5.88
N TYR A 131 0.79 -24.63 -4.77
CA TYR A 131 1.40 -23.78 -3.74
C TYR A 131 2.77 -23.23 -4.14
N GLY A 132 3.50 -23.93 -5.01
CA GLY A 132 4.72 -23.46 -5.65
C GLY A 132 4.46 -22.17 -6.45
N SER A 133 3.31 -22.04 -7.11
CA SER A 133 2.92 -20.82 -7.81
C SER A 133 2.77 -19.62 -6.84
N VAL A 134 2.21 -19.84 -5.65
CA VAL A 134 2.08 -18.80 -4.62
C VAL A 134 3.45 -18.35 -4.13
N ILE A 135 4.38 -19.30 -3.92
CA ILE A 135 5.76 -19.01 -3.51
C ILE A 135 6.46 -18.18 -4.59
N ILE A 136 6.33 -18.54 -5.86
CA ILE A 136 6.91 -17.80 -6.99
C ILE A 136 6.38 -16.35 -6.99
N ILE A 137 5.09 -16.15 -6.79
CA ILE A 137 4.49 -14.82 -6.73
C ILE A 137 5.03 -14.02 -5.54
N ILE A 138 5.19 -14.63 -4.36
CA ILE A 138 5.82 -13.98 -3.20
C ILE A 138 7.25 -13.53 -3.53
N LEU A 139 8.02 -14.38 -4.22
CA LEU A 139 9.38 -14.05 -4.63
C LEU A 139 9.41 -12.91 -5.66
N ILE A 140 8.52 -12.93 -6.64
CA ILE A 140 8.38 -11.86 -7.64
C ILE A 140 8.04 -10.54 -6.96
N ILE A 141 7.07 -10.53 -6.04
CA ILE A 141 6.69 -9.33 -5.30
C ILE A 141 7.89 -8.77 -4.52
N ARG A 142 8.64 -9.63 -3.82
CA ARG A 142 9.84 -9.21 -3.08
C ARG A 142 10.91 -8.65 -4.00
N PHE A 143 11.15 -9.29 -5.14
CA PHE A 143 12.12 -8.84 -6.16
C PHE A 143 11.73 -7.46 -6.72
N ILE A 144 10.48 -7.27 -7.13
CA ILE A 144 9.98 -5.97 -7.64
C ILE A 144 10.17 -4.88 -6.58
N LYS A 145 9.86 -5.16 -5.32
CA LYS A 145 10.03 -4.19 -4.23
C LYS A 145 11.49 -3.82 -3.98
N GLN A 146 12.38 -4.79 -4.05
CA GLN A 146 13.81 -4.57 -3.84
C GLN A 146 14.42 -3.71 -4.95
N THR A 147 14.00 -3.91 -6.21
CA THR A 147 14.51 -3.15 -7.36
C THR A 147 14.01 -1.72 -7.41
N GLN A 148 12.90 -1.41 -6.75
CA GLN A 148 12.24 -0.09 -6.84
C GLN A 148 12.40 0.76 -5.57
N GLU A 149 13.20 0.35 -4.57
CA GLU A 149 13.34 1.03 -3.26
C GLU A 149 11.98 1.33 -2.57
N MET A 150 10.96 0.53 -2.89
CA MET A 150 9.56 0.85 -2.60
C MET A 150 8.98 0.24 -1.32
N ALA A 151 9.82 -0.30 -0.43
CA ALA A 151 9.33 -1.03 0.74
C ALA A 151 8.43 -0.21 1.66
N ASP A 152 8.67 1.11 1.79
CA ASP A 152 7.91 1.98 2.69
C ASP A 152 6.67 2.62 2.04
N ILE A 153 6.63 2.67 0.73
CA ILE A 153 5.63 3.36 -0.08
C ILE A 153 4.29 2.63 -0.08
N TYR A 154 4.33 1.31 -0.22
CA TYR A 154 3.14 0.46 -0.32
C TYR A 154 2.43 0.27 1.03
N LYS A 155 3.09 0.59 2.13
CA LYS A 155 2.58 0.42 3.50
C LYS A 155 1.35 1.30 3.79
N ARG A 156 1.19 2.42 3.11
CA ARG A 156 0.24 3.47 3.52
C ARG A 156 -0.99 3.66 2.63
N ARG A 157 -0.97 3.26 1.36
CA ARG A 157 -2.11 3.52 0.46
C ARG A 157 -2.34 2.40 -0.56
N SER A 158 -3.16 1.41 -0.22
CA SER A 158 -3.87 0.67 -1.26
C SER A 158 -4.95 1.60 -1.84
N SER A 159 -4.75 2.03 -3.06
CA SER A 159 -5.70 2.88 -3.78
C SER A 159 -6.91 2.05 -4.24
N ILE A 160 -8.09 2.65 -4.27
CA ILE A 160 -9.27 2.06 -4.92
C ILE A 160 -8.93 1.63 -6.35
N ARG A 161 -8.11 2.43 -7.06
CA ARG A 161 -7.60 2.11 -8.41
C ARG A 161 -6.87 0.77 -8.44
N THR A 162 -5.97 0.49 -7.48
CA THR A 162 -5.27 -0.80 -7.35
C THR A 162 -6.24 -1.96 -7.15
N SER A 163 -7.26 -1.77 -6.32
CA SER A 163 -8.28 -2.80 -6.09
C SER A 163 -9.10 -3.10 -7.35
N VAL A 164 -9.44 -2.07 -8.14
CA VAL A 164 -10.15 -2.24 -9.41
C VAL A 164 -9.29 -2.99 -10.43
N TYR A 165 -8.00 -2.66 -10.56
CA TYR A 165 -7.09 -3.40 -11.45
C TYR A 165 -6.93 -4.87 -11.03
N MET A 166 -6.80 -5.15 -9.73
CA MET A 166 -6.71 -6.52 -9.24
C MET A 166 -8.01 -7.29 -9.46
N LEU A 167 -9.16 -6.65 -9.29
CA LEU A 167 -10.46 -7.25 -9.58
C LEU A 167 -10.60 -7.57 -11.08
N ALA A 168 -10.21 -6.64 -11.95
CA ALA A 168 -10.22 -6.88 -13.40
C ALA A 168 -9.28 -8.06 -13.78
N THR A 169 -8.08 -8.11 -13.20
CA THR A 169 -7.15 -9.23 -13.37
C THR A 169 -7.79 -10.55 -12.93
N PHE A 170 -8.45 -10.57 -11.80
CA PHE A 170 -9.13 -11.75 -11.27
C PHE A 170 -10.24 -12.22 -12.22
N ILE A 171 -11.08 -11.30 -12.72
CA ILE A 171 -12.14 -11.64 -13.68
C ILE A 171 -11.55 -12.26 -14.94
N VAL A 172 -10.52 -11.64 -15.53
CA VAL A 172 -9.86 -12.16 -16.75
C VAL A 172 -9.30 -13.56 -16.51
N VAL A 173 -8.59 -13.78 -15.41
CA VAL A 173 -8.01 -15.09 -15.07
C VAL A 173 -9.11 -16.13 -14.83
N THR A 174 -10.19 -15.77 -14.14
CA THR A 174 -11.30 -16.69 -13.84
C THR A 174 -12.07 -17.08 -15.11
N VAL A 175 -12.34 -16.11 -15.99
CA VAL A 175 -12.98 -16.39 -17.30
C VAL A 175 -12.10 -17.29 -18.15
N ASN A 176 -10.79 -17.01 -18.20
CA ASN A 176 -9.83 -17.84 -18.91
C ASN A 176 -9.78 -19.28 -18.34
N TYR A 177 -9.80 -19.43 -17.01
CA TYR A 177 -9.86 -20.73 -16.34
C TYR A 177 -11.14 -21.50 -16.71
N ALA A 178 -12.31 -20.86 -16.69
CA ALA A 178 -13.57 -21.48 -17.06
C ALA A 178 -13.56 -21.96 -18.52
N MET A 179 -13.02 -21.16 -19.43
CA MET A 179 -12.83 -21.52 -20.83
C MET A 179 -11.87 -22.72 -20.99
N TYR A 180 -10.76 -22.69 -20.24
CA TYR A 180 -9.79 -23.78 -20.23
C TYR A 180 -10.42 -25.11 -19.82
N ILE A 181 -11.18 -25.17 -18.71
CA ILE A 181 -11.85 -26.40 -18.26
C ILE A 181 -12.80 -26.90 -19.33
N LYS A 182 -13.58 -26.00 -19.95
CA LYS A 182 -14.57 -26.36 -20.96
C LYS A 182 -13.96 -26.95 -22.23
N PHE A 183 -12.79 -26.46 -22.65
CA PHE A 183 -12.16 -26.82 -23.92
C PHE A 183 -10.91 -27.71 -23.81
N ILE A 184 -10.56 -28.18 -22.62
CA ILE A 184 -9.32 -28.96 -22.35
C ILE A 184 -9.19 -30.22 -23.22
N GLY A 185 -10.31 -30.82 -23.59
CA GLY A 185 -10.34 -32.01 -24.47
C GLY A 185 -10.14 -31.73 -25.95
N VAL A 186 -10.37 -30.50 -26.39
CA VAL A 186 -10.36 -30.08 -27.80
C VAL A 186 -9.08 -29.32 -28.17
N VAL A 187 -8.52 -28.60 -27.22
CA VAL A 187 -7.37 -27.70 -27.44
C VAL A 187 -6.06 -28.50 -27.42
N GLY A 188 -5.20 -28.27 -28.42
CA GLY A 188 -3.88 -28.89 -28.51
C GLY A 188 -2.94 -28.46 -27.36
N GLN A 189 -1.95 -29.33 -27.04
CA GLN A 189 -1.00 -29.11 -25.93
C GLN A 189 -0.25 -27.77 -26.02
N SER A 190 0.19 -27.40 -27.25
CA SER A 190 0.90 -26.17 -27.50
C SER A 190 0.08 -24.92 -27.17
N MET A 191 -1.22 -24.92 -27.52
CA MET A 191 -2.12 -23.80 -27.17
C MET A 191 -2.34 -23.65 -25.67
N ILE A 192 -2.41 -24.78 -24.93
CA ILE A 192 -2.54 -24.74 -23.47
C ILE A 192 -1.28 -24.16 -22.84
N LEU A 193 -0.09 -24.56 -23.30
CA LEU A 193 1.19 -24.04 -22.80
C LEU A 193 1.30 -22.55 -23.05
N ILE A 194 0.96 -22.08 -24.25
CA ILE A 194 0.95 -20.64 -24.59
C ILE A 194 -0.02 -19.90 -23.69
N ASN A 195 -1.20 -20.45 -23.43
CA ASN A 195 -2.19 -19.82 -22.56
C ASN A 195 -1.68 -19.68 -21.11
N VAL A 196 -1.10 -20.75 -20.55
CA VAL A 196 -0.48 -20.70 -19.21
C VAL A 196 0.62 -19.64 -19.15
N ALA A 197 1.49 -19.60 -20.16
CA ALA A 197 2.55 -18.60 -20.23
C ALA A 197 2.00 -17.16 -20.29
N ILE A 198 0.96 -16.92 -21.08
CA ILE A 198 0.28 -15.63 -21.19
C ILE A 198 -0.35 -15.24 -19.84
N MET A 199 -0.98 -16.17 -19.12
CA MET A 199 -1.56 -15.89 -17.80
C MET A 199 -0.49 -15.48 -16.78
N TRP A 200 0.65 -16.17 -16.74
CA TRP A 200 1.78 -15.80 -15.90
C TRP A 200 2.33 -14.42 -16.24
N LEU A 201 2.54 -14.15 -17.53
CA LEU A 201 3.03 -12.86 -18.01
C LEU A 201 2.06 -11.73 -17.67
N TYR A 202 0.75 -11.96 -17.85
CA TYR A 202 -0.29 -11.00 -17.50
C TYR A 202 -0.31 -10.69 -15.99
N LEU A 203 -0.16 -11.72 -15.14
CA LEU A 203 -0.09 -11.53 -13.69
C LEU A 203 1.13 -10.70 -13.28
N ILE A 204 2.32 -11.05 -13.82
CA ILE A 204 3.57 -10.34 -13.53
C ILE A 204 3.44 -8.87 -13.96
N LEU A 205 2.93 -8.62 -15.17
CA LEU A 205 2.72 -7.27 -15.69
C LEU A 205 1.70 -6.50 -14.85
N SER A 206 0.61 -7.13 -14.45
CA SER A 206 -0.41 -6.53 -13.58
C SER A 206 0.17 -6.12 -12.23
N LEU A 207 0.96 -7.00 -11.60
CA LEU A 207 1.66 -6.68 -10.36
C LEU A 207 2.64 -5.51 -10.54
N TYR A 208 3.46 -5.55 -11.59
CA TYR A 208 4.42 -4.50 -11.91
C TYR A 208 3.74 -3.13 -12.09
N ILE A 209 2.68 -3.07 -12.91
CA ILE A 209 1.90 -1.85 -13.14
C ILE A 209 1.29 -1.32 -11.83
N ASN A 210 0.73 -2.21 -11.00
CA ASN A 210 0.17 -1.81 -9.71
C ASN A 210 1.22 -1.20 -8.77
N PHE A 211 2.40 -1.79 -8.69
CA PHE A 211 3.51 -1.26 -7.89
C PHE A 211 3.98 0.10 -8.43
N THR A 212 4.18 0.20 -9.74
CA THR A 212 4.64 1.45 -10.39
C THR A 212 3.64 2.59 -10.21
N ASN A 213 2.34 2.34 -10.42
CA ASN A 213 1.30 3.35 -10.22
C ASN A 213 1.21 3.82 -8.76
N SER A 214 1.38 2.92 -7.81
CA SER A 214 1.40 3.29 -6.39
C SER A 214 2.59 4.19 -6.05
N ALA A 215 3.72 3.95 -6.67
CA ALA A 215 4.93 4.76 -6.52
C ALA A 215 4.79 6.15 -7.13
N LEU A 216 4.25 6.23 -8.34
CA LEU A 216 4.00 7.49 -9.01
C LEU A 216 3.06 8.37 -8.18
N ALA A 217 1.95 7.82 -7.69
CA ALA A 217 1.00 8.56 -6.86
C ALA A 217 1.63 9.12 -5.57
N LEU A 218 2.64 8.44 -5.01
CA LEU A 218 3.34 8.96 -3.85
C LEU A 218 4.34 10.07 -4.24
N LYS A 219 5.07 9.92 -5.33
CA LYS A 219 5.96 10.97 -5.83
C LYS A 219 5.18 12.24 -6.15
N GLU A 220 4.00 12.13 -6.77
CA GLU A 220 3.10 13.26 -6.98
C GLU A 220 2.72 13.93 -5.67
N GLN A 221 2.33 13.16 -4.65
CA GLN A 221 2.01 13.73 -3.34
C GLN A 221 3.20 14.41 -2.67
N GLN A 222 4.40 13.85 -2.78
CA GLN A 222 5.62 14.48 -2.25
C GLN A 222 5.94 15.77 -3.00
N TYR A 223 5.75 15.78 -4.30
CA TYR A 223 5.93 16.97 -5.13
C TYR A 223 4.94 18.09 -4.75
N ASP A 224 3.67 17.76 -4.56
CA ASP A 224 2.65 18.71 -4.10
C ASP A 224 3.00 19.29 -2.72
N GLN A 225 3.45 18.45 -1.78
CA GLN A 225 3.91 18.91 -0.46
C GLN A 225 5.13 19.82 -0.55
N GLN A 226 6.07 19.55 -1.46
CA GLN A 226 7.23 20.43 -1.69
C GLN A 226 6.80 21.77 -2.30
N GLN A 227 5.86 21.76 -3.23
CA GLN A 227 5.30 22.98 -3.83
C GLN A 227 4.60 23.85 -2.78
N ASP A 228 3.79 23.26 -1.91
CA ASP A 228 3.12 23.98 -0.81
C ASP A 228 4.13 24.54 0.19
N TYR A 229 5.22 23.82 0.46
CA TYR A 229 6.32 24.32 1.29
C TYR A 229 7.04 25.52 0.64
N ILE A 230 7.34 25.47 -0.65
CA ILE A 230 7.95 26.58 -1.41
C ILE A 230 7.02 27.79 -1.36
N ARG A 231 5.71 27.63 -1.61
CA ARG A 231 4.74 28.74 -1.54
C ARG A 231 4.71 29.40 -0.15
N THR A 232 4.80 28.58 0.90
CA THR A 232 4.84 29.07 2.29
C THR A 232 6.11 29.90 2.52
N ILE A 233 7.26 29.43 2.05
CA ILE A 233 8.53 30.18 2.15
C ILE A 233 8.45 31.50 1.37
N ASP A 234 7.93 31.49 0.14
CA ASP A 234 7.78 32.70 -0.67
C ASP A 234 6.85 33.72 0.02
N SER A 235 5.77 33.26 0.65
CA SER A 235 4.91 34.11 1.47
C SER A 235 5.67 34.75 2.63
N LEU A 236 6.44 33.93 3.38
CA LEU A 236 7.25 34.42 4.49
C LEU A 236 8.31 35.43 4.02
N ILE A 237 8.98 35.18 2.92
CA ILE A 237 9.96 36.14 2.35
C ILE A 237 9.30 37.46 1.99
N ASN A 238 8.10 37.42 1.42
CA ASN A 238 7.35 38.62 1.10
C ASN A 238 6.90 39.39 2.36
N ASP A 239 6.49 38.67 3.40
CA ASP A 239 6.13 39.27 4.67
C ASP A 239 7.37 39.93 5.37
N PHE A 240 8.54 39.26 5.30
CA PHE A 240 9.81 39.86 5.75
C PHE A 240 10.20 41.12 4.97
N ARG A 241 10.00 41.12 3.64
CA ARG A 241 10.27 42.34 2.83
C ARG A 241 9.37 43.50 3.24
N ARG A 242 8.06 43.20 3.49
CA ARG A 242 7.10 44.22 3.97
C ARG A 242 7.50 44.76 5.35
N LEU A 243 7.87 43.89 6.28
CA LEU A 243 8.37 44.25 7.60
C LEU A 243 9.60 45.13 7.49
N LYS A 244 10.61 44.74 6.70
CA LYS A 244 11.82 45.53 6.46
C LYS A 244 11.49 46.94 5.94
N HIS A 245 10.55 47.02 4.99
CA HIS A 245 10.15 48.31 4.43
C HIS A 245 9.39 49.18 5.43
N SER A 246 8.48 48.57 6.20
CA SER A 246 7.78 49.27 7.30
C SER A 246 8.74 49.76 8.35
N TYR A 247 9.71 48.93 8.75
CA TYR A 247 10.74 49.31 9.73
C TYR A 247 11.62 50.47 9.23
N ALA A 248 12.06 50.45 7.99
CA ALA A 248 12.80 51.53 7.38
C ALA A 248 12.00 52.83 7.36
N ASN A 249 10.72 52.80 7.01
CA ASN A 249 9.83 53.94 7.03
C ASN A 249 9.66 54.53 8.46
N THR A 250 9.51 53.66 9.46
CA THR A 250 9.44 54.07 10.87
C THR A 250 10.69 54.81 11.30
N ILE A 251 11.89 54.33 10.95
CA ILE A 251 13.15 54.99 11.26
C ILE A 251 13.25 56.37 10.56
N TYR A 252 12.87 56.44 9.27
CA TYR A 252 12.87 57.72 8.55
C TYR A 252 11.89 58.74 9.15
N SER A 253 10.72 58.28 9.62
CA SER A 253 9.77 59.16 10.29
C SER A 253 10.34 59.67 11.61
N PHE A 254 10.99 58.85 12.42
CA PHE A 254 11.68 59.31 13.63
C PHE A 254 12.75 60.38 13.32
N TYR A 255 13.55 60.12 12.25
CA TYR A 255 14.56 61.07 11.83
C TYR A 255 13.95 62.43 11.40
N GLY A 256 12.81 62.41 10.71
CA GLY A 256 12.09 63.66 10.33
C GLY A 256 11.65 64.47 11.55
N TYR A 257 11.02 63.86 12.56
CA TYR A 257 10.62 64.53 13.78
C TYR A 257 11.82 65.12 14.56
N ILE A 258 12.94 64.39 14.57
CA ILE A 258 14.17 64.88 15.23
C ILE A 258 14.75 66.12 14.50
N GLN A 259 14.78 66.08 13.15
CA GLN A 259 15.29 67.23 12.35
C GLN A 259 14.44 68.48 12.52
N GLU A 260 13.11 68.31 12.65
CA GLU A 260 12.19 69.45 12.84
C GLU A 260 12.10 69.92 14.30
N ASN A 261 12.82 69.30 15.23
CA ASN A 261 12.73 69.57 16.71
C ASN A 261 11.30 69.39 17.25
N ASP A 262 10.45 68.59 16.61
CA ASP A 262 9.08 68.31 17.06
C ASP A 262 9.06 67.16 18.08
N LEU A 263 9.30 67.50 19.37
CA LEU A 263 9.32 66.51 20.44
C LEU A 263 7.92 65.97 20.80
N GLU A 264 6.86 66.73 20.57
CA GLU A 264 5.48 66.30 20.86
C GLU A 264 5.01 65.29 19.79
N GLY A 265 5.25 65.60 18.53
CA GLY A 265 4.99 64.69 17.39
C GLY A 265 5.79 63.38 17.52
N LEU A 266 7.07 63.49 17.92
CA LEU A 266 7.92 62.29 18.15
C LEU A 266 7.36 61.40 19.26
N LYS A 267 6.89 61.95 20.38
CA LYS A 267 6.29 61.20 21.48
C LYS A 267 4.99 60.51 21.05
N SER A 268 4.13 61.22 20.33
CA SER A 268 2.88 60.67 19.81
C SER A 268 3.13 59.52 18.89
N TYR A 269 4.03 59.69 17.90
CA TYR A 269 4.38 58.64 16.92
C TYR A 269 5.06 57.45 17.58
N TYR A 270 5.94 57.67 18.59
CA TYR A 270 6.53 56.57 19.36
C TYR A 270 5.47 55.72 20.06
N THR A 271 4.45 56.36 20.65
CA THR A 271 3.37 55.64 21.33
C THR A 271 2.55 54.78 20.35
N GLU A 272 2.28 55.32 19.16
CA GLU A 272 1.57 54.64 18.09
C GLU A 272 2.35 53.40 17.61
N VAL A 273 3.65 53.55 17.34
CA VAL A 273 4.53 52.46 16.90
C VAL A 273 4.72 51.42 18.00
N ALA A 274 4.83 51.82 19.25
CA ALA A 274 4.93 50.88 20.38
C ALA A 274 3.66 50.05 20.60
N ASP A 275 2.49 50.64 20.38
CA ASP A 275 1.21 49.94 20.49
C ASP A 275 0.98 49.01 19.27
N GLU A 276 1.46 49.38 18.08
CA GLU A 276 1.46 48.53 16.92
C GLU A 276 2.42 47.35 17.09
N ALA A 277 3.62 47.54 17.60
CA ALA A 277 4.59 46.50 17.92
C ALA A 277 4.03 45.46 18.90
N LYS A 278 3.34 45.90 19.98
CA LYS A 278 2.67 44.99 20.93
C LYS A 278 1.58 44.16 20.27
N ARG A 279 0.84 44.72 19.31
CA ARG A 279 -0.18 43.94 18.53
C ARG A 279 0.46 42.96 17.55
N MET A 280 1.60 43.32 16.93
CA MET A 280 2.35 42.45 16.01
C MET A 280 2.97 41.26 16.73
N ASP A 281 3.45 41.41 17.97
CA ASP A 281 4.09 40.32 18.72
C ASP A 281 3.16 39.12 18.91
N SER A 282 1.87 39.37 19.18
CA SER A 282 0.86 38.31 19.26
C SER A 282 0.55 37.66 17.92
N SER A 283 0.58 38.40 16.80
CA SER A 283 0.29 37.86 15.46
C SER A 283 1.48 37.12 14.88
N LEU A 284 2.71 37.54 15.15
CA LEU A 284 3.95 36.89 14.74
C LEU A 284 4.12 35.52 15.44
N LEU A 285 3.86 35.46 16.74
CA LEU A 285 3.84 34.22 17.52
C LEU A 285 2.81 33.24 16.99
N LEU A 286 1.61 33.70 16.61
CA LEU A 286 0.57 32.87 16.00
C LEU A 286 0.96 32.39 14.58
N ALA A 287 1.66 33.21 13.79
CA ALA A 287 2.17 32.83 12.48
C ALA A 287 3.31 31.79 12.61
N LEU A 288 4.21 31.96 13.56
CA LEU A 288 5.30 31.03 13.86
C LEU A 288 4.78 29.66 14.37
N GLN A 289 3.70 29.65 15.15
CA GLN A 289 3.05 28.40 15.58
C GLN A 289 2.45 27.58 14.43
N ARG A 290 2.14 28.20 13.30
CA ARG A 290 1.66 27.50 12.09
C ARG A 290 2.78 26.79 11.33
N ILE A 291 4.04 27.09 11.59
CA ILE A 291 5.19 26.42 10.97
C ILE A 291 5.41 25.08 11.67
N LYS A 292 4.85 24.01 11.09
CA LYS A 292 4.99 22.63 11.60
C LYS A 292 6.39 22.03 11.46
N VAL A 293 7.35 22.74 10.90
CA VAL A 293 8.72 22.27 10.69
C VAL A 293 9.62 22.87 11.78
N TYR A 294 9.83 22.12 12.84
CA TYR A 294 10.62 22.54 14.01
C TYR A 294 12.03 23.06 13.66
N ALA A 295 12.66 22.55 12.59
CA ALA A 295 13.96 23.00 12.14
C ALA A 295 13.92 24.44 11.59
N VAL A 296 12.87 24.83 10.86
CA VAL A 296 12.69 26.19 10.33
C VAL A 296 12.33 27.16 11.45
N PHE A 297 11.50 26.71 12.39
CA PHE A 297 11.20 27.47 13.61
C PHE A 297 12.48 27.75 14.40
N GLY A 298 13.33 26.74 14.63
CA GLY A 298 14.59 26.90 15.35
C GLY A 298 15.58 27.83 14.67
N LEU A 299 15.68 27.78 13.33
CA LEU A 299 16.52 28.68 12.53
C LEU A 299 16.04 30.14 12.59
N LEU A 300 14.74 30.37 12.44
CA LEU A 300 14.14 31.71 12.53
C LEU A 300 14.26 32.26 13.95
N TRP A 301 13.98 31.47 14.97
CA TRP A 301 14.13 31.83 16.36
C TRP A 301 15.57 32.19 16.71
N ASN A 302 16.56 31.42 16.27
CA ASN A 302 17.97 31.70 16.48
C ASN A 302 18.41 33.01 15.78
N LYS A 303 17.89 33.28 14.58
CA LYS A 303 18.18 34.50 13.83
C LYS A 303 17.52 35.74 14.43
N ILE A 304 16.33 35.61 14.99
CA ILE A 304 15.65 36.72 15.72
C ILE A 304 16.44 37.03 17.00
N ASN A 305 16.78 36.02 17.81
CA ASN A 305 17.56 36.22 19.03
C ASN A 305 18.99 36.76 18.76
N GLU A 306 19.63 36.33 17.63
CA GLU A 306 20.92 36.87 17.21
C GLU A 306 20.81 38.34 16.80
N ALA A 307 19.69 38.75 16.20
CA ALA A 307 19.39 40.14 15.87
C ALA A 307 19.10 40.98 17.11
N GLU A 308 18.36 40.46 18.09
CA GLU A 308 18.07 41.10 19.38
C GLU A 308 19.29 41.18 20.29
N GLY A 309 20.24 40.20 20.21
CA GLY A 309 21.47 40.21 21.01
C GLY A 309 22.59 41.10 20.46
N ARG A 310 22.44 41.69 19.27
CA ARG A 310 23.40 42.62 18.64
C ARG A 310 22.97 44.11 18.72
N GLY A 311 21.84 44.38 19.33
CA GLY A 311 21.38 45.74 19.69
C GLY A 311 21.65 46.01 21.14
#